data_af28cfdc66ddc27ddcb08b80e18a9eb1
#
_entry.id   af28cfdc66ddc27ddcb08b80e18a9eb1
#
_cell.length_a   1.000
_cell.length_b   1.000
_cell.length_c   1.000
_cell.angle_alpha   90.00
_cell.angle_beta   90.00
_cell.angle_gamma   90.00
#
_symmetry.space_group_name_H-M   'P 1'
#
loop_
_entity.id
_entity.type
_entity.pdbx_description
1 polymer ?
#
loop_
_entity_poly.entity_id
_entity_poly.type
_entity_poly.pdbx_seq_one_letter_code
_entity_poly.pdbx_strand_id
1 'polypeptide(L)'
;DIRAAGYRPDFYQNLPALVLQRADMAKTAGCSGVVCSGHETAMIKTHFGDEFITVTPGIRPQWSLGEKDDQKRVTTPAQAVQNGSDYIVIGRPIRDASDSQAAAARIAEEIASAL
;
A
#
# COMPACT_ATOMS: atom_id res chain seq x y z
N ASP A 1 15.32 -4.34 -8.25
CA ASP A 1 15.27 -5.77 -8.63
C ASP A 1 15.80 -6.63 -7.49
N ILE A 2 15.04 -7.64 -7.11
CA ILE A 2 15.37 -8.57 -6.01
C ILE A 2 16.71 -9.28 -6.28
N ARG A 3 16.95 -9.67 -7.53
CA ARG A 3 18.20 -10.32 -7.94
C ARG A 3 19.39 -9.39 -7.75
N ALA A 4 19.24 -8.15 -8.15
CA ALA A 4 20.30 -7.15 -8.02
C ALA A 4 20.62 -6.87 -6.55
N ALA A 5 19.67 -7.06 -5.66
CA ALA A 5 19.87 -6.92 -4.22
C ALA A 5 20.56 -8.15 -3.58
N GLY A 6 20.85 -9.20 -4.36
CA GLY A 6 21.59 -10.38 -3.89
C GLY A 6 20.77 -11.39 -3.09
N TYR A 7 19.46 -11.37 -3.20
CA TYR A 7 18.61 -12.33 -2.50
C TYR A 7 18.65 -13.70 -3.14
N ARG A 8 18.47 -14.73 -2.33
CA ARG A 8 18.45 -16.11 -2.79
C ARG A 8 17.28 -16.38 -3.73
N PRO A 9 17.41 -17.31 -4.70
CA PRO A 9 16.36 -17.58 -5.67
C PRO A 9 15.00 -17.97 -5.08
N ASP A 10 14.98 -18.62 -3.93
CA ASP A 10 13.74 -19.00 -3.24
C ASP A 10 12.89 -17.78 -2.84
N PHE A 11 13.49 -16.65 -2.57
CA PHE A 11 12.76 -15.41 -2.29
C PHE A 11 12.13 -14.81 -3.55
N TYR A 12 12.70 -15.06 -4.72
CA TYR A 12 12.12 -14.58 -5.98
C TYR A 12 10.80 -15.27 -6.30
N GLN A 13 10.67 -16.54 -5.87
CA GLN A 13 9.48 -17.34 -6.08
C GLN A 13 8.43 -17.14 -4.99
N ASN A 14 8.83 -16.63 -3.83
CA ASN A 14 7.93 -16.41 -2.70
C ASN A 14 8.09 -14.97 -2.18
N LEU A 15 7.53 -14.02 -2.93
CA LEU A 15 7.56 -12.61 -2.56
C LEU A 15 6.88 -12.31 -1.21
N PRO A 16 5.73 -12.91 -0.85
CA PRO A 16 5.14 -12.70 0.47
C PRO A 16 6.08 -13.05 1.62
N ALA A 17 6.82 -14.15 1.54
CA ALA A 17 7.79 -14.54 2.57
C ALA A 17 8.92 -13.52 2.68
N LEU A 18 9.40 -12.98 1.56
CA LEU A 18 10.42 -11.93 1.56
C LEU A 18 9.91 -10.66 2.23
N VAL A 19 8.69 -10.25 1.92
CA VAL A 19 8.07 -9.06 2.52
C VAL A 19 7.96 -9.22 4.03
N LEU A 20 7.49 -10.36 4.52
CA LEU A 20 7.39 -10.63 5.96
C LEU A 20 8.77 -10.64 6.63
N GLN A 21 9.77 -11.21 5.99
CA GLN A 21 11.14 -11.21 6.52
C GLN A 21 11.67 -9.77 6.66
N ARG A 22 11.48 -8.94 5.66
CA ARG A 22 11.91 -7.54 5.69
C ARG A 22 11.18 -6.75 6.76
N ALA A 23 9.87 -6.97 6.91
CA ALA A 23 9.08 -6.32 7.94
C ALA A 23 9.53 -6.75 9.34
N ASP A 24 9.85 -8.03 9.53
CA ASP A 24 10.36 -8.54 10.79
C ASP A 24 11.73 -7.91 11.14
N MET A 25 12.62 -7.77 10.17
CA MET A 25 13.89 -7.08 10.37
C MET A 25 13.69 -5.63 10.81
N ALA A 26 12.75 -4.93 10.19
CA ALA A 26 12.41 -3.55 10.54
C ALA A 26 11.90 -3.47 11.99
N LYS A 27 10.98 -4.36 12.36
CA LYS A 27 10.41 -4.42 13.70
C LYS A 27 11.49 -4.73 14.74
N THR A 28 12.33 -5.71 14.47
CA THR A 28 13.45 -6.09 15.35
C THR A 28 14.44 -4.94 15.54
N ALA A 29 14.65 -4.14 14.49
CA ALA A 29 15.51 -2.96 14.54
C ALA A 29 14.89 -1.78 15.28
N GLY A 30 13.63 -1.86 15.71
CA GLY A 30 12.96 -0.81 16.46
C GLY A 30 12.09 0.13 15.61
N CYS A 31 11.85 -0.19 14.35
CA CYS A 31 10.95 0.61 13.52
C CYS A 31 9.49 0.45 13.97
N SER A 32 8.73 1.55 13.91
CA SER A 32 7.32 1.56 14.28
C SER A 32 6.41 0.93 13.23
N GLY A 33 6.90 0.76 12.01
CA GLY A 33 6.13 0.23 10.91
C GLY A 33 6.93 0.15 9.62
N VAL A 34 6.22 -0.08 8.53
CA VAL A 34 6.84 -0.24 7.20
C VAL A 34 6.03 0.44 6.12
N VAL A 35 6.71 0.76 5.02
CA VAL A 35 6.07 1.10 3.76
C VAL A 35 5.84 -0.20 2.99
N CYS A 36 4.61 -0.46 2.59
CA CYS A 36 4.24 -1.69 1.89
C CYS A 36 3.15 -1.42 0.85
N SER A 37 2.98 -2.33 -0.09
CA SER A 37 1.91 -2.20 -1.08
C SER A 37 0.54 -2.50 -0.47
N GLY A 38 -0.51 -2.01 -1.13
CA GLY A 38 -1.88 -2.31 -0.72
C GLY A 38 -2.21 -3.80 -0.70
N HIS A 39 -1.51 -4.59 -1.51
CA HIS A 39 -1.70 -6.04 -1.57
C HIS A 39 -1.08 -6.79 -0.38
N GLU A 40 -0.15 -6.15 0.33
CA GLU A 40 0.63 -6.75 1.40
C GLU A 40 0.17 -6.31 2.80
N THR A 41 -0.63 -5.25 2.87
CA THR A 41 -1.02 -4.63 4.14
C THR A 41 -1.72 -5.61 5.07
N ALA A 42 -2.73 -6.32 4.56
CA ALA A 42 -3.51 -7.28 5.39
C ALA A 42 -2.61 -8.38 5.96
N MET A 43 -1.69 -8.91 5.15
CA MET A 43 -0.73 -9.93 5.57
C MET A 43 0.17 -9.41 6.69
N ILE A 44 0.69 -8.20 6.53
CA ILE A 44 1.54 -7.57 7.54
C ILE A 44 0.78 -7.36 8.85
N LYS A 45 -0.44 -6.85 8.77
CA LYS A 45 -1.28 -6.65 9.96
C LYS A 45 -1.61 -7.96 10.67
N THR A 46 -1.91 -9.00 9.91
CA THR A 46 -2.19 -10.32 10.48
C THR A 46 -0.98 -10.89 11.21
N HIS A 47 0.21 -10.70 10.64
CA HIS A 47 1.44 -11.29 11.18
C HIS A 47 2.02 -10.49 12.35
N PHE A 48 2.01 -9.16 12.29
CA PHE A 48 2.67 -8.30 13.28
C PHE A 48 1.71 -7.59 14.23
N GLY A 49 0.41 -7.63 13.98
CA GLY A 49 -0.60 -6.95 14.77
C GLY A 49 -0.93 -5.54 14.28
N ASP A 50 -2.03 -5.00 14.79
CA ASP A 50 -2.56 -3.71 14.31
C ASP A 50 -1.72 -2.50 14.72
N GLU A 51 -0.89 -2.66 15.74
CA GLU A 51 -0.03 -1.57 16.21
C GLU A 51 1.18 -1.30 15.32
N PHE A 52 1.56 -2.29 14.48
CA PHE A 52 2.65 -2.10 13.53
C PHE A 52 2.14 -1.26 12.35
N ILE A 53 2.66 -0.04 12.23
CA ILE A 53 2.13 0.96 11.29
C ILE A 53 2.44 0.57 9.85
N THR A 54 1.46 0.73 8.97
CA THR A 54 1.66 0.57 7.53
C THR A 54 1.40 1.87 6.81
N VAL A 55 2.30 2.22 5.91
CA VAL A 55 2.20 3.35 4.99
C VAL A 55 2.15 2.79 3.58
N THR A 56 1.08 3.06 2.86
CA THR A 56 0.76 2.36 1.61
C THR A 56 0.75 3.33 0.43
N PRO A 57 1.79 3.33 -0.41
CA PRO A 57 1.81 4.10 -1.64
C PRO A 57 1.11 3.33 -2.78
N GLY A 58 1.04 3.96 -3.95
CA GLY A 58 0.46 3.34 -5.13
C GLY A 58 -1.04 3.20 -5.06
N ILE A 59 -1.69 4.00 -4.24
CA ILE A 59 -3.14 4.00 -4.08
C ILE A 59 -3.75 4.92 -5.14
N ARG A 60 -4.74 4.40 -5.85
CA ARG A 60 -5.41 5.15 -6.91
C ARG A 60 -6.91 4.95 -6.84
N PRO A 61 -7.69 6.03 -6.70
CA PRO A 61 -9.15 5.93 -6.81
C PRO A 61 -9.54 5.39 -8.19
N GLN A 62 -10.62 4.63 -8.24
CA GLN A 62 -11.06 4.04 -9.49
C GLN A 62 -11.36 5.09 -10.56
N TRP A 63 -11.94 6.23 -10.18
CA TRP A 63 -12.26 7.33 -11.09
C TRP A 63 -11.01 8.00 -11.70
N SER A 64 -9.82 7.78 -11.14
CA SER A 64 -8.56 8.33 -11.66
C SER A 64 -7.87 7.41 -12.67
N LEU A 65 -8.39 6.19 -12.87
CA LEU A 65 -7.78 5.22 -13.77
C LEU A 65 -8.19 5.49 -15.20
N GLY A 66 -7.22 5.47 -16.14
CA GLY A 66 -7.48 5.50 -17.55
C GLY A 66 -7.88 4.11 -18.06
N GLU A 67 -8.36 4.07 -19.33
CA GLU A 67 -8.76 2.80 -19.96
C GLU A 67 -7.60 1.79 -20.07
N LYS A 68 -6.37 2.29 -20.09
CA LYS A 68 -5.16 1.47 -20.22
C LYS A 68 -4.63 0.97 -18.89
N ASP A 69 -5.16 1.43 -17.77
CA ASP A 69 -4.68 1.04 -16.46
C ASP A 69 -5.26 -0.31 -16.06
N ASP A 70 -4.39 -1.20 -15.55
CA ASP A 70 -4.81 -2.51 -15.06
C ASP A 70 -5.43 -2.37 -13.67
N GLN A 71 -6.76 -2.41 -13.60
CA GLN A 71 -7.50 -2.30 -12.35
C GLN A 71 -7.19 -3.41 -11.35
N LYS A 72 -6.70 -4.56 -11.81
CA LYS A 72 -6.37 -5.70 -10.93
C LYS A 72 -5.12 -5.46 -10.09
N ARG A 73 -4.25 -4.55 -10.53
CA ARG A 73 -2.98 -4.23 -9.86
C ARG A 73 -3.07 -3.00 -8.97
N VAL A 74 -4.20 -2.35 -8.97
CA VAL A 74 -4.39 -1.09 -8.26
C VAL A 74 -5.18 -1.34 -6.98
N THR A 75 -4.72 -0.73 -5.89
CA THR A 75 -5.47 -0.68 -4.65
C THR A 75 -6.16 0.67 -4.56
N THR A 76 -7.48 0.66 -4.35
CA THR A 76 -8.24 1.89 -4.13
C THR A 76 -8.09 2.38 -2.68
N PRO A 77 -8.39 3.65 -2.40
CA PRO A 77 -8.38 4.13 -1.00
C PRO A 77 -9.25 3.30 -0.07
N ALA A 78 -10.46 2.93 -0.51
CA ALA A 78 -11.36 2.10 0.28
C ALA A 78 -10.74 0.72 0.59
N GLN A 79 -10.16 0.08 -0.41
CA GLN A 79 -9.50 -1.23 -0.23
C GLN A 79 -8.31 -1.12 0.72
N ALA A 80 -7.50 -0.08 0.61
CA ALA A 80 -6.35 0.13 1.49
C ALA A 80 -6.77 0.24 2.94
N VAL A 81 -7.82 1.02 3.21
CA VAL A 81 -8.36 1.18 4.56
C VAL A 81 -8.94 -0.13 5.09
N GLN A 82 -9.71 -0.85 4.26
CA GLN A 82 -10.29 -2.14 4.63
C GLN A 82 -9.22 -3.19 4.92
N ASN A 83 -8.07 -3.11 4.23
CA ASN A 83 -6.92 -3.99 4.48
C ASN A 83 -6.11 -3.60 5.72
N GLY A 84 -6.44 -2.49 6.37
CA GLY A 84 -5.81 -2.06 7.61
C GLY A 84 -4.69 -1.05 7.45
N SER A 85 -4.55 -0.42 6.28
CA SER A 85 -3.53 0.62 6.09
C SER A 85 -3.80 1.80 7.04
N ASP A 86 -2.75 2.24 7.74
CA ASP A 86 -2.85 3.38 8.66
C ASP A 86 -2.72 4.70 7.91
N TYR A 87 -1.84 4.75 6.93
CA TYR A 87 -1.58 5.92 6.10
C TYR A 87 -1.52 5.50 4.64
N ILE A 88 -2.16 6.27 3.78
CA ILE A 88 -2.07 6.05 2.32
C ILE A 88 -1.36 7.23 1.67
N VAL A 89 -0.62 6.95 0.62
CA VAL A 89 0.08 7.97 -0.16
C VAL A 89 -0.54 7.99 -1.55
N ILE A 90 -1.05 9.16 -1.94
CA ILE A 90 -1.67 9.38 -3.25
C ILE A 90 -1.00 10.60 -3.90
N GLY A 91 -0.41 10.39 -5.05
CA GLY A 91 0.30 11.43 -5.78
C GLY A 91 -0.50 11.94 -6.98
N ARG A 92 -0.26 11.32 -8.14
CA ARG A 92 -0.80 11.77 -9.42
C ARG A 92 -2.32 11.97 -9.46
N PRO A 93 -3.15 11.12 -8.86
CA PRO A 93 -4.60 11.33 -8.87
C PRO A 93 -5.05 12.68 -8.28
N ILE A 94 -4.26 13.22 -7.36
CA ILE A 94 -4.52 14.56 -6.80
C ILE A 94 -3.75 15.63 -7.58
N ARG A 95 -2.45 15.39 -7.77
CA ARG A 95 -1.55 16.38 -8.42
C ARG A 95 -2.00 16.74 -9.83
N ASP A 96 -2.42 15.73 -10.62
CA ASP A 96 -2.75 15.90 -12.03
C ASP A 96 -4.25 16.14 -12.27
N ALA A 97 -5.06 16.20 -11.22
CA ALA A 97 -6.47 16.54 -11.35
C ALA A 97 -6.65 18.00 -11.75
N SER A 98 -7.71 18.28 -12.52
CA SER A 98 -8.05 19.66 -12.87
C SER A 98 -8.38 20.52 -11.65
N ASP A 99 -8.94 19.90 -10.59
CA ASP A 99 -9.18 20.53 -9.30
C ASP A 99 -8.61 19.60 -8.23
N SER A 100 -7.38 19.87 -7.79
CA SER A 100 -6.68 19.04 -6.83
C SER A 100 -7.36 19.01 -5.46
N GLN A 101 -7.94 20.12 -5.05
CA GLN A 101 -8.65 20.21 -3.77
C GLN A 101 -9.91 19.34 -3.78
N ALA A 102 -10.69 19.38 -4.86
CA ALA A 102 -11.88 18.55 -5.01
C ALA A 102 -11.50 17.07 -5.08
N ALA A 103 -10.41 16.73 -5.77
CA ALA A 103 -9.91 15.34 -5.84
C ALA A 103 -9.52 14.83 -4.46
N ALA A 104 -8.79 15.61 -3.67
CA ALA A 104 -8.41 15.23 -2.31
C ALA A 104 -9.63 15.04 -1.41
N ALA A 105 -10.62 15.94 -1.50
CA ALA A 105 -11.86 15.83 -0.74
C ALA A 105 -12.64 14.56 -1.10
N ARG A 106 -12.71 14.23 -2.38
CA ARG A 106 -13.39 13.02 -2.86
C ARG A 106 -12.73 11.75 -2.31
N ILE A 107 -11.40 11.74 -2.26
CA ILE A 107 -10.64 10.62 -1.67
C ILE A 107 -10.92 10.51 -0.17
N ALA A 108 -10.93 11.63 0.54
CA ALA A 108 -11.22 11.65 1.98
C ALA A 108 -12.63 11.09 2.26
N GLU A 109 -13.61 11.41 1.43
CA GLU A 109 -14.96 10.85 1.55
C GLU A 109 -14.99 9.34 1.32
N GLU A 110 -14.24 8.85 0.33
CA GLU A 110 -14.12 7.42 0.07
C GLU A 110 -13.51 6.69 1.28
N ILE A 111 -12.47 7.25 1.87
CA ILE A 111 -11.85 6.69 3.09
C ILE A 111 -12.85 6.65 4.24
N ALA A 112 -13.52 7.76 4.50
CA ALA A 112 -14.50 7.85 5.59
C ALA A 112 -15.62 6.84 5.44
N SER A 113 -16.07 6.59 4.23
CA SER A 113 -17.12 5.61 3.94
C SER A 113 -16.67 4.16 4.11
N ALA A 114 -15.37 3.91 4.11
CA ALA A 114 -14.78 2.57 4.24
C ALA A 114 -14.38 2.22 5.69
N LEU A 115 -14.39 3.18 6.57
CA LEU A 115 -14.05 2.98 7.98
C LEU A 115 -15.12 2.23 8.78
#